data_dd35ffbdf9e94cefd8a0b53543b6c140
#
_entry.id   dd35ffbdf9e94cefd8a0b53543b6c140
#
_cell.length_a   1.000
_cell.length_b   1.000
_cell.length_c   1.000
_cell.angle_alpha   90.00
_cell.angle_beta   90.00
_cell.angle_gamma   90.00
#
_symmetry.space_group_name_H-M   'P 1'
#
loop_
_entity.id
_entity.type
_entity.pdbx_description
1 polymer ?
#
loop_
_entity_poly.entity_id
_entity_poly.type
_entity_poly.pdbx_seq_one_letter_code
_entity_poly.pdbx_strand_id
1 'polypeptide(L)'
;MTRVVITGMGAIAPNGNGLTAFVENSLAGQVGIKKITKFDAEETGIAVAGQIDDFDPAEVVGKKNARRMDLYSQYAIQTAQEAVDMAGINEENTAPEDMGVIFGSGIGGLTTIQEQIIKMHDKGPKRVSPMFVPMAISNMAAGNIAIRFNAQNMCSAVVTACASGTNAIGDA
;
A
#
# COMPACT_ATOMS: atom_id res chain seq x y z
N MET A 1 21.95 -10.97 22.85
CA MET A 1 20.92 -10.07 22.32
C MET A 1 20.93 -10.25 20.80
N THR A 2 19.80 -10.66 20.22
CA THR A 2 19.70 -10.82 18.75
C THR A 2 19.74 -9.43 18.11
N ARG A 3 20.59 -9.22 17.09
CA ARG A 3 20.61 -8.00 16.30
C ARG A 3 19.55 -8.09 15.21
N VAL A 4 18.68 -7.11 15.16
CA VAL A 4 17.74 -6.89 14.05
C VAL A 4 18.25 -5.71 13.22
N VAL A 5 18.23 -5.84 11.90
CA VAL A 5 18.74 -4.83 10.97
C VAL A 5 17.75 -4.62 9.82
N ILE A 6 17.72 -3.40 9.29
CA ILE A 6 16.97 -3.07 8.07
C ILE A 6 17.90 -3.34 6.88
N THR A 7 17.51 -4.22 5.98
CA THR A 7 18.31 -4.62 4.80
C THR A 7 17.77 -4.03 3.50
N GLY A 8 16.51 -3.61 3.47
CA GLY A 8 15.90 -3.00 2.31
C GLY A 8 14.77 -2.05 2.70
N MET A 9 14.53 -1.07 1.88
CA MET A 9 13.49 -0.08 2.04
C MET A 9 12.80 0.19 0.71
N GLY A 10 11.53 0.58 0.76
CA GLY A 10 10.78 1.07 -0.39
C GLY A 10 9.89 2.23 0.04
N ALA A 11 9.65 3.16 -0.87
CA ALA A 11 8.83 4.33 -0.58
C ALA A 11 7.96 4.73 -1.78
N ILE A 12 6.74 5.17 -1.48
CA ILE A 12 5.88 5.88 -2.41
C ILE A 12 5.19 7.02 -1.66
N ALA A 13 5.38 8.23 -2.14
CA ALA A 13 4.89 9.44 -1.49
C ALA A 13 4.57 10.53 -2.53
N PRO A 14 3.77 11.55 -2.15
CA PRO A 14 3.43 12.64 -3.06
C PRO A 14 4.62 13.44 -3.60
N ASN A 15 5.77 13.40 -2.93
CA ASN A 15 7.02 14.05 -3.35
C ASN A 15 8.01 13.09 -4.03
N GLY A 16 7.67 11.80 -4.21
CA GLY A 16 8.54 10.86 -4.91
C GLY A 16 7.94 9.46 -4.99
N ASN A 17 7.87 8.91 -6.18
CA ASN A 17 7.52 7.53 -6.46
C ASN A 17 8.82 6.72 -6.58
N GLY A 18 9.03 5.81 -5.61
CA GLY A 18 10.27 5.09 -5.40
C GLY A 18 11.19 5.74 -4.35
N LEU A 19 12.00 4.90 -3.67
CA LEU A 19 12.86 5.32 -2.57
C LEU A 19 13.85 6.42 -2.97
N THR A 20 14.50 6.27 -4.11
CA THR A 20 15.50 7.24 -4.60
C THR A 20 14.87 8.62 -4.79
N ALA A 21 13.77 8.70 -5.53
CA ALA A 21 13.07 9.96 -5.78
C ALA A 21 12.53 10.57 -4.47
N PHE A 22 12.01 9.74 -3.57
CA PHE A 22 11.53 10.19 -2.26
C PHE A 22 12.65 10.82 -1.43
N VAL A 23 13.82 10.17 -1.36
CA VAL A 23 14.98 10.67 -0.59
C VAL A 23 15.55 11.95 -1.20
N GLU A 24 15.81 11.96 -2.51
CA GLU A 24 16.37 13.12 -3.22
C GLU A 24 15.46 14.35 -3.08
N ASN A 25 14.17 14.18 -3.34
CA ASN A 25 13.19 15.27 -3.24
C ASN A 25 13.01 15.76 -1.78
N SER A 26 13.07 14.84 -0.81
CA SER A 26 13.00 15.21 0.61
C SER A 26 14.22 16.02 1.04
N LEU A 27 15.43 15.62 0.61
CA LEU A 27 16.67 16.37 0.88
C LEU A 27 16.69 17.73 0.17
N ALA A 28 16.10 17.82 -1.01
CA ALA A 28 15.94 19.08 -1.75
C ALA A 28 14.82 19.98 -1.21
N GLY A 29 14.09 19.54 -0.18
CA GLY A 29 12.96 20.30 0.40
C GLY A 29 11.75 20.40 -0.51
N GLN A 30 11.59 19.48 -1.47
CA GLN A 30 10.44 19.48 -2.38
C GLN A 30 9.16 19.06 -1.66
N VAL A 31 8.15 19.92 -1.78
CA VAL A 31 6.84 19.71 -1.15
C VAL A 31 5.94 18.87 -2.06
N GLY A 32 5.44 17.75 -1.55
CA GLY A 32 4.49 16.88 -2.26
C GLY A 32 3.02 17.33 -2.15
N ILE A 33 2.73 18.45 -1.46
CA ILE A 33 1.37 18.99 -1.33
C ILE A 33 1.05 19.84 -2.56
N LYS A 34 -0.01 19.47 -3.28
CA LYS A 34 -0.43 20.10 -4.53
C LYS A 34 -1.93 20.38 -4.52
N LYS A 35 -2.41 21.14 -5.51
CA LYS A 35 -3.85 21.31 -5.74
C LYS A 35 -4.51 19.95 -5.96
N ILE A 36 -5.66 19.72 -5.31
CA ILE A 36 -6.44 18.50 -5.50
C ILE A 36 -6.94 18.42 -6.93
N THR A 37 -6.69 17.25 -7.57
CA THR A 37 -7.10 16.98 -8.97
C THR A 37 -7.95 15.72 -9.11
N LYS A 38 -7.97 14.87 -8.07
CA LYS A 38 -8.68 13.58 -8.09
C LYS A 38 -10.20 13.71 -7.94
N PHE A 39 -10.66 14.84 -7.43
CA PHE A 39 -12.08 15.17 -7.28
C PHE A 39 -12.28 16.68 -7.20
N ASP A 40 -13.52 17.16 -7.36
CA ASP A 40 -13.85 18.55 -7.13
C ASP A 40 -13.84 18.86 -5.64
N ALA A 41 -12.92 19.71 -5.23
CA ALA A 41 -12.68 20.03 -3.83
C ALA A 41 -13.29 21.39 -3.41
N GLU A 42 -14.01 22.11 -4.29
CA GLU A 42 -14.50 23.48 -4.02
C GLU A 42 -15.40 23.51 -2.77
N GLU A 43 -16.31 22.54 -2.66
CA GLU A 43 -17.25 22.47 -1.53
C GLU A 43 -16.61 22.03 -0.20
N THR A 44 -15.39 21.46 -0.23
CA THR A 44 -14.74 20.96 0.99
C THR A 44 -14.04 22.06 1.79
N GLY A 45 -13.78 23.20 1.18
CA GLY A 45 -12.95 24.28 1.74
C GLY A 45 -11.44 23.94 1.82
N ILE A 46 -11.02 22.77 1.33
CA ILE A 46 -9.62 22.32 1.31
C ILE A 46 -9.18 22.15 -0.14
N ALA A 47 -8.23 23.00 -0.57
CA ALA A 47 -7.81 23.05 -1.97
C ALA A 47 -6.58 22.18 -2.29
N VAL A 48 -5.83 21.72 -1.28
CA VAL A 48 -4.55 21.05 -1.45
C VAL A 48 -4.46 19.76 -0.67
N ALA A 49 -3.77 18.76 -1.22
CA ALA A 49 -3.48 17.49 -0.57
C ALA A 49 -2.19 16.86 -1.11
N GLY A 50 -1.69 15.86 -0.40
CA GLY A 50 -0.68 14.95 -0.92
C GLY A 50 -1.34 13.92 -1.83
N GLN A 51 -1.02 13.92 -3.11
CA GLN A 51 -1.53 12.97 -4.10
C GLN A 51 -0.35 12.32 -4.83
N ILE A 52 -0.48 11.01 -5.09
CA ILE A 52 0.43 10.28 -5.96
C ILE A 52 -0.21 10.29 -7.36
N ASP A 53 0.47 10.92 -8.32
CA ASP A 53 -0.05 11.17 -9.67
C ASP A 53 0.63 10.27 -10.73
N ASP A 54 1.83 9.77 -10.43
CA ASP A 54 2.72 9.02 -11.32
C ASP A 54 2.77 7.51 -11.01
N PHE A 55 1.64 6.94 -10.62
CA PHE A 55 1.52 5.52 -10.30
C PHE A 55 0.68 4.79 -11.35
N ASP A 56 1.28 3.78 -12.01
CA ASP A 56 0.55 2.85 -12.89
C ASP A 56 0.39 1.47 -12.22
N PRO A 57 -0.81 1.14 -11.74
CA PRO A 57 -1.09 -0.16 -11.17
C PRO A 57 -0.79 -1.35 -12.08
N ALA A 58 -0.93 -1.15 -13.39
CA ALA A 58 -0.76 -2.23 -14.36
C ALA A 58 0.72 -2.65 -14.50
N GLU A 59 1.64 -1.71 -14.32
CA GLU A 59 3.07 -1.98 -14.30
C GLU A 59 3.49 -2.72 -13.03
N VAL A 60 2.91 -2.36 -11.88
CA VAL A 60 3.28 -2.93 -10.57
C VAL A 60 2.70 -4.32 -10.34
N VAL A 61 1.40 -4.49 -10.54
CA VAL A 61 0.69 -5.73 -10.19
C VAL A 61 0.06 -6.45 -11.39
N GLY A 62 0.17 -5.87 -12.57
CA GLY A 62 -0.50 -6.34 -13.79
C GLY A 62 -1.99 -5.98 -13.85
N LYS A 63 -2.52 -5.78 -15.06
CA LYS A 63 -3.89 -5.29 -15.32
C LYS A 63 -5.00 -6.09 -14.61
N LYS A 64 -4.81 -7.42 -14.49
CA LYS A 64 -5.81 -8.29 -13.85
C LYS A 64 -5.88 -8.08 -12.34
N ASN A 65 -4.73 -8.00 -11.69
CA ASN A 65 -4.63 -7.83 -10.25
C ASN A 65 -4.97 -6.39 -9.83
N ALA A 66 -4.61 -5.38 -10.63
CA ALA A 66 -4.98 -3.99 -10.39
C ALA A 66 -6.50 -3.80 -10.20
N ARG A 67 -7.32 -4.58 -10.92
CA ARG A 67 -8.78 -4.55 -10.79
C ARG A 67 -9.35 -5.29 -9.56
N ARG A 68 -8.49 -5.98 -8.81
CA ARG A 68 -8.85 -6.83 -7.67
C ARG A 68 -8.20 -6.38 -6.37
N MET A 69 -7.48 -5.29 -6.40
CA MET A 69 -6.79 -4.69 -5.26
C MET A 69 -7.14 -3.22 -5.17
N ASP A 70 -7.39 -2.73 -3.96
CA ASP A 70 -7.45 -1.28 -3.71
C ASP A 70 -6.05 -0.66 -3.81
N LEU A 71 -5.98 0.64 -4.06
CA LEU A 71 -4.73 1.39 -4.22
C LEU A 71 -3.76 1.20 -3.05
N TYR A 72 -4.26 1.16 -1.80
CA TYR A 72 -3.37 0.98 -0.66
C TYR A 72 -2.58 -0.34 -0.72
N SER A 73 -3.21 -1.43 -1.19
CA SER A 73 -2.53 -2.72 -1.41
C SER A 73 -1.57 -2.68 -2.60
N GLN A 74 -1.89 -1.93 -3.65
CA GLN A 74 -1.03 -1.77 -4.81
C GLN A 74 0.24 -0.98 -4.43
N TYR A 75 0.11 0.10 -3.66
CA TYR A 75 1.24 0.85 -3.10
C TYR A 75 2.11 -0.03 -2.19
N ALA A 76 1.48 -0.84 -1.35
CA ALA A 76 2.17 -1.77 -0.46
C ALA A 76 3.02 -2.79 -1.24
N ILE A 77 2.51 -3.32 -2.36
CA ILE A 77 3.26 -4.24 -3.21
C ILE A 77 4.45 -3.54 -3.88
N GLN A 78 4.28 -2.32 -4.39
CA GLN A 78 5.39 -1.58 -4.99
C GLN A 78 6.52 -1.37 -3.97
N THR A 79 6.19 -0.85 -2.79
CA THR A 79 7.20 -0.57 -1.77
C THR A 79 7.84 -1.84 -1.21
N ALA A 80 7.07 -2.93 -1.09
CA ALA A 80 7.62 -4.23 -0.71
C ALA A 80 8.57 -4.80 -1.78
N GLN A 81 8.22 -4.66 -3.07
CA GLN A 81 9.09 -5.09 -4.16
C GLN A 81 10.43 -4.34 -4.11
N GLU A 82 10.41 -3.01 -3.98
CA GLU A 82 11.61 -2.19 -3.88
C GLU A 82 12.47 -2.59 -2.67
N ALA A 83 11.86 -2.86 -1.52
CA ALA A 83 12.55 -3.30 -0.31
C ALA A 83 13.17 -4.69 -0.47
N VAL A 84 12.46 -5.64 -1.08
CA VAL A 84 12.95 -7.01 -1.35
C VAL A 84 14.11 -6.98 -2.34
N ASP A 85 13.99 -6.20 -3.42
CA ASP A 85 15.04 -6.05 -4.42
C ASP A 85 16.31 -5.43 -3.81
N MET A 86 16.16 -4.37 -3.01
CA MET A 86 17.27 -3.73 -2.30
C MET A 86 17.95 -4.68 -1.29
N ALA A 87 17.18 -5.50 -0.60
CA ALA A 87 17.67 -6.48 0.36
C ALA A 87 18.35 -7.70 -0.31
N GLY A 88 18.12 -7.89 -1.61
CA GLY A 88 18.60 -9.07 -2.36
C GLY A 88 17.92 -10.37 -1.93
N ILE A 89 16.73 -10.30 -1.34
CA ILE A 89 15.95 -11.48 -0.92
C ILE A 89 15.43 -12.21 -2.15
N ASN A 90 15.70 -13.52 -2.22
CA ASN A 90 15.23 -14.40 -3.29
C ASN A 90 15.10 -15.84 -2.80
N GLU A 91 14.56 -16.72 -3.66
CA GLU A 91 14.29 -18.13 -3.34
C GLU A 91 15.59 -18.95 -3.04
N GLU A 92 16.78 -18.47 -3.44
CA GLU A 92 18.06 -19.17 -3.20
C GLU A 92 18.61 -18.87 -1.80
N ASN A 93 18.28 -17.71 -1.23
CA ASN A 93 18.86 -17.25 0.04
C ASN A 93 17.86 -17.15 1.19
N THR A 94 16.56 -17.26 0.92
CA THR A 94 15.52 -17.12 1.96
C THR A 94 14.42 -18.15 1.72
N ALA A 95 14.23 -19.07 2.67
CA ALA A 95 13.16 -20.04 2.58
C ALA A 95 11.80 -19.35 2.79
N PRO A 96 10.74 -19.78 2.09
CA PRO A 96 9.39 -19.20 2.26
C PRO A 96 8.90 -19.19 3.71
N GLU A 97 9.24 -20.21 4.48
CA GLU A 97 8.87 -20.39 5.89
C GLU A 97 9.58 -19.41 6.83
N ASP A 98 10.68 -18.82 6.39
CA ASP A 98 11.44 -17.81 7.15
C ASP A 98 10.97 -16.38 6.83
N MET A 99 10.14 -16.20 5.80
CA MET A 99 9.63 -14.91 5.38
C MET A 99 8.23 -14.67 5.95
N GLY A 100 8.11 -13.63 6.78
CA GLY A 100 6.83 -13.12 7.29
C GLY A 100 6.49 -11.74 6.76
N VAL A 101 5.23 -11.32 6.91
CA VAL A 101 4.74 -10.00 6.54
C VAL A 101 3.94 -9.40 7.68
N ILE A 102 4.39 -8.26 8.18
CA ILE A 102 3.64 -7.44 9.14
C ILE A 102 3.40 -6.08 8.49
N PHE A 103 2.14 -5.70 8.31
CA PHE A 103 1.76 -4.49 7.59
C PHE A 103 0.85 -3.60 8.45
N GLY A 104 1.14 -2.30 8.50
CA GLY A 104 0.33 -1.32 9.21
C GLY A 104 -0.63 -0.58 8.28
N SER A 105 -1.93 -0.61 8.57
CA SER A 105 -2.93 0.18 7.85
C SER A 105 -4.07 0.60 8.77
N GLY A 106 -4.37 1.89 8.83
CA GLY A 106 -5.44 2.41 9.70
C GLY A 106 -6.86 2.09 9.24
N ILE A 107 -7.08 1.93 7.92
CA ILE A 107 -8.44 1.82 7.35
C ILE A 107 -8.54 0.71 6.30
N GLY A 108 -7.48 0.46 5.55
CA GLY A 108 -7.53 -0.41 4.38
C GLY A 108 -8.06 0.32 3.13
N GLY A 109 -8.89 -0.34 2.33
CA GLY A 109 -9.38 0.12 1.04
C GLY A 109 -10.54 1.12 1.11
N LEU A 110 -10.30 2.33 1.60
CA LEU A 110 -11.33 3.36 1.76
C LEU A 110 -11.99 3.72 0.41
N THR A 111 -11.21 3.84 -0.66
CA THR A 111 -11.72 4.11 -2.01
C THR A 111 -12.68 3.03 -2.47
N THR A 112 -12.30 1.77 -2.30
CA THR A 112 -13.18 0.63 -2.61
C THR A 112 -14.48 0.66 -1.79
N ILE A 113 -14.39 0.97 -0.49
CA ILE A 113 -15.58 1.08 0.37
C ILE A 113 -16.53 2.14 -0.17
N GLN A 114 -16.02 3.33 -0.45
CA GLN A 114 -16.81 4.44 -1.00
C GLN A 114 -17.49 4.06 -2.33
N GLU A 115 -16.72 3.56 -3.29
CA GLU A 115 -17.22 3.18 -4.61
C GLU A 115 -18.30 2.09 -4.54
N GLN A 116 -18.11 1.08 -3.70
CA GLN A 116 -19.08 -0.01 -3.58
C GLN A 116 -20.35 0.43 -2.84
N ILE A 117 -20.27 1.34 -1.88
CA ILE A 117 -21.45 1.92 -1.20
C ILE A 117 -22.27 2.78 -2.20
N ILE A 118 -21.61 3.65 -2.96
CA ILE A 118 -22.28 4.46 -4.01
C ILE A 118 -22.94 3.54 -5.03
N LYS A 119 -22.21 2.52 -5.49
CA LYS A 119 -22.72 1.55 -6.46
C LYS A 119 -23.93 0.75 -5.93
N MET A 120 -23.90 0.38 -4.65
CA MET A 120 -25.03 -0.26 -3.99
C MET A 120 -26.26 0.66 -3.92
N HIS A 121 -26.05 1.91 -3.56
CA HIS A 121 -27.10 2.91 -3.48
C HIS A 121 -27.75 3.16 -4.85
N ASP A 122 -26.95 3.40 -5.88
CA ASP A 122 -27.43 3.82 -7.20
C ASP A 122 -27.96 2.67 -8.07
N LYS A 123 -27.35 1.46 -7.94
CA LYS A 123 -27.58 0.31 -8.84
C LYS A 123 -28.12 -0.93 -8.13
N GLY A 124 -28.28 -0.85 -6.82
CA GLY A 124 -28.80 -1.92 -5.97
C GLY A 124 -27.73 -2.94 -5.52
N PRO A 125 -28.06 -3.74 -4.47
CA PRO A 125 -27.10 -4.61 -3.78
C PRO A 125 -26.52 -5.71 -4.67
N LYS A 126 -27.23 -6.15 -5.71
CA LYS A 126 -26.74 -7.17 -6.66
C LYS A 126 -25.57 -6.68 -7.52
N ARG A 127 -25.26 -5.40 -7.49
CA ARG A 127 -24.15 -4.79 -8.25
C ARG A 127 -22.88 -4.60 -7.44
N VAL A 128 -22.91 -4.84 -6.14
CA VAL A 128 -21.69 -4.85 -5.30
C VAL A 128 -20.74 -5.94 -5.79
N SER A 129 -19.46 -5.61 -5.83
CA SER A 129 -18.44 -6.56 -6.28
C SER A 129 -18.30 -7.72 -5.31
N PRO A 130 -18.20 -8.98 -5.77
CA PRO A 130 -17.83 -10.09 -4.89
C PRO A 130 -16.41 -9.94 -4.31
N MET A 131 -15.57 -9.11 -4.93
CA MET A 131 -14.23 -8.76 -4.43
C MET A 131 -14.25 -7.60 -3.42
N PHE A 132 -15.44 -7.09 -3.04
CA PHE A 132 -15.54 -5.93 -2.14
C PHE A 132 -14.76 -6.16 -0.84
N VAL A 133 -15.05 -7.25 -0.12
CA VAL A 133 -14.39 -7.54 1.15
C VAL A 133 -12.88 -7.74 1.00
N PRO A 134 -12.39 -8.60 0.08
CA PRO A 134 -10.94 -8.75 -0.14
C PRO A 134 -10.22 -7.47 -0.55
N MET A 135 -10.89 -6.52 -1.18
CA MET A 135 -10.29 -5.24 -1.55
C MET A 135 -10.30 -4.23 -0.40
N ALA A 136 -11.32 -4.30 0.48
CA ALA A 136 -11.57 -3.27 1.48
C ALA A 136 -10.84 -3.50 2.82
N ILE A 137 -10.70 -4.75 3.27
CA ILE A 137 -10.17 -5.03 4.62
C ILE A 137 -8.68 -4.75 4.75
N SER A 138 -8.28 -4.21 5.90
CA SER A 138 -6.93 -3.67 6.16
C SER A 138 -5.80 -4.69 6.13
N ASN A 139 -6.09 -5.97 6.35
CA ASN A 139 -5.07 -7.03 6.34
C ASN A 139 -4.71 -7.55 4.93
N MET A 140 -5.43 -7.14 3.90
CA MET A 140 -5.16 -7.67 2.56
C MET A 140 -3.90 -7.13 1.91
N ALA A 141 -3.37 -5.98 2.34
CA ALA A 141 -2.04 -5.56 1.90
C ALA A 141 -0.97 -6.57 2.35
N ALA A 142 -1.00 -6.99 3.62
CA ALA A 142 -0.11 -8.06 4.11
C ALA A 142 -0.30 -9.37 3.33
N GLY A 143 -1.57 -9.80 3.13
CA GLY A 143 -1.88 -11.01 2.38
C GLY A 143 -1.42 -10.96 0.92
N ASN A 144 -1.60 -9.83 0.25
CA ASN A 144 -1.15 -9.65 -1.14
C ASN A 144 0.38 -9.64 -1.27
N ILE A 145 1.10 -9.05 -0.30
CA ILE A 145 2.57 -9.13 -0.23
C ILE A 145 3.00 -10.57 0.01
N ALA A 146 2.39 -11.27 0.98
CA ALA A 146 2.72 -12.67 1.25
C ALA A 146 2.52 -13.58 0.03
N ILE A 147 1.42 -13.39 -0.72
CA ILE A 147 1.16 -14.12 -1.96
C ILE A 147 2.21 -13.77 -3.04
N ARG A 148 2.57 -12.48 -3.16
CA ARG A 148 3.53 -12.01 -4.17
C ARG A 148 4.92 -12.62 -4.01
N PHE A 149 5.38 -12.74 -2.77
CA PHE A 149 6.74 -13.19 -2.41
C PHE A 149 6.78 -14.62 -1.85
N ASN A 150 5.64 -15.35 -1.91
CA ASN A 150 5.52 -16.69 -1.34
C ASN A 150 5.94 -16.77 0.14
N ALA A 151 5.68 -15.70 0.92
CA ALA A 151 5.98 -15.66 2.35
C ALA A 151 5.00 -16.56 3.12
N GLN A 152 5.52 -17.56 3.84
CA GLN A 152 4.75 -18.61 4.49
C GLN A 152 4.86 -18.59 6.02
N ASN A 153 5.57 -17.61 6.58
CA ASN A 153 5.58 -17.37 8.02
C ASN A 153 4.41 -16.45 8.41
N MET A 154 4.51 -15.76 9.55
CA MET A 154 3.50 -14.86 10.07
C MET A 154 3.04 -13.85 9.01
N CYS A 155 1.73 -13.74 8.83
CA CYS A 155 1.11 -12.71 8.00
C CYS A 155 0.06 -11.99 8.82
N SER A 156 0.32 -10.75 9.22
CA SER A 156 -0.57 -9.99 10.09
C SER A 156 -0.70 -8.52 9.68
N ALA A 157 -1.76 -7.88 10.16
CA ALA A 157 -1.96 -6.44 10.00
C ALA A 157 -2.14 -5.78 11.36
N VAL A 158 -1.45 -4.66 11.54
CA VAL A 158 -1.53 -3.81 12.72
C VAL A 158 -2.42 -2.60 12.41
N VAL A 159 -3.41 -2.36 13.28
CA VAL A 159 -4.37 -1.26 13.11
C VAL A 159 -4.36 -0.39 14.36
N THR A 160 -3.54 0.65 14.34
CA THR A 160 -3.39 1.63 15.42
C THR A 160 -3.44 3.06 14.87
N ALA A 161 -4.37 3.30 13.93
CA ALA A 161 -4.55 4.58 13.24
C ALA A 161 -3.23 5.10 12.65
N CYS A 162 -2.84 6.34 12.94
CA CYS A 162 -1.60 6.97 12.41
C CYS A 162 -0.32 6.26 12.88
N ALA A 163 -0.36 5.48 13.96
CA ALA A 163 0.78 4.73 14.50
C ALA A 163 0.96 3.34 13.87
N SER A 164 0.04 2.90 12.99
CA SER A 164 0.04 1.53 12.44
C SER A 164 1.38 1.13 11.80
N GLY A 165 1.99 2.02 11.02
CA GLY A 165 3.28 1.75 10.38
C GLY A 165 4.41 1.57 11.39
N THR A 166 4.50 2.44 12.40
CA THR A 166 5.52 2.34 13.46
C THR A 166 5.35 1.06 14.28
N ASN A 167 4.10 0.72 14.63
CA ASN A 167 3.82 -0.53 15.34
C ASN A 167 4.19 -1.76 14.51
N ALA A 168 3.88 -1.77 13.20
CA ALA A 168 4.23 -2.87 12.31
C ALA A 168 5.76 -3.13 12.30
N ILE A 169 6.57 -2.06 12.27
CA ILE A 169 8.03 -2.18 12.38
C ILE A 169 8.47 -2.73 13.74
N GLY A 170 7.77 -2.32 14.81
CA GLY A 170 8.08 -2.81 16.16
C GLY A 170 7.70 -4.26 16.41
N ASP A 171 6.64 -4.74 15.74
CA ASP A 171 6.17 -6.13 15.85
C ASP A 171 6.99 -7.09 14.97
N ALA A 172 7.57 -6.60 13.86
CA ALA A 172 8.42 -7.36 12.96
C ALA A 172 9.81 -7.64 13.58
#